data_3035a0d8bee3f34aa630e20ecc79ef53
#
_entry.id   3035a0d8bee3f34aa630e20ecc79ef53
#
_cell.length_a   1.000
_cell.length_b   1.000
_cell.length_c   1.000
_cell.angle_alpha   90.00
_cell.angle_beta   90.00
_cell.angle_gamma   90.00
#
_symmetry.space_group_name_H-M   'P 1'
#
loop_
_entity.id
_entity.type
_entity.pdbx_description
1 polymer ?
#
loop_
_entity_poly.entity_id
_entity_poly.type
_entity_poly.pdbx_seq_one_letter_code
_entity_poly.pdbx_strand_id
1 'polypeptide(L)'
;MLPYLATALLVLVTAYSAVASFRHPQESSAPSWFFPNGTKRSVQMGAGICTFALLLGVAVWLTIDARHSIRRASRFLIPEGYVGWVRVEFQVSGAPVLPVEGGEYLFEVSRSGLLRTSSAEEFGWAKDHFFYYSEKGTRTLQETGPGAGGLIWGKINGEESGSQGKRKYVEFFVGTEQQFRQQVTEHQTVGSGAPRPPAK
;
A
#
# COMPACT_ATOMS: atom_id res chain seq x y z
N MET A 1 -4.63 -8.37 3.51
CA MET A 1 -4.14 -9.72 3.17
C MET A 1 -5.19 -10.83 3.37
N LEU A 2 -6.03 -10.79 4.41
CA LEU A 2 -7.07 -11.82 4.64
C LEU A 2 -8.08 -12.05 3.49
N PRO A 3 -8.62 -11.05 2.78
CA PRO A 3 -9.62 -11.29 1.74
C PRO A 3 -9.08 -12.09 0.53
N TYR A 4 -7.78 -11.93 0.24
CA TYR A 4 -7.15 -12.64 -0.88
C TYR A 4 -6.92 -14.13 -0.62
N LEU A 5 -6.69 -14.51 0.62
CA LEU A 5 -6.57 -15.92 1.02
C LEU A 5 -7.91 -16.64 0.92
N ALA A 6 -9.01 -15.98 1.26
CA ALA A 6 -10.35 -16.55 1.17
C ALA A 6 -10.76 -16.79 -0.29
N THR A 7 -10.49 -15.85 -1.19
CA THR A 7 -10.78 -15.99 -2.63
C THR A 7 -9.90 -17.05 -3.29
N ALA A 8 -8.61 -17.11 -2.97
CA ALA A 8 -7.71 -18.14 -3.46
C ALA A 8 -8.14 -19.56 -3.01
N LEU A 9 -8.59 -19.68 -1.76
CA LEU A 9 -9.09 -20.94 -1.21
C LEU A 9 -10.40 -21.38 -1.89
N LEU A 10 -11.30 -20.44 -2.16
CA LEU A 10 -12.58 -20.73 -2.87
C LEU A 10 -12.31 -21.21 -4.30
N VAL A 11 -11.34 -20.60 -5.00
CA VAL A 11 -10.95 -21.02 -6.36
C VAL A 11 -10.32 -22.41 -6.35
N LEU A 12 -9.48 -22.71 -5.37
CA LEU A 12 -8.88 -24.05 -5.22
C LEU A 12 -9.91 -25.12 -4.89
N VAL A 13 -10.87 -24.82 -4.03
CA VAL A 13 -11.95 -25.75 -3.65
C VAL A 13 -12.88 -26.03 -4.84
N THR A 14 -13.23 -25.00 -5.63
CA THR A 14 -14.07 -25.18 -6.82
C THR A 14 -13.33 -25.94 -7.93
N ALA A 15 -12.03 -25.64 -8.14
CA ALA A 15 -11.20 -26.40 -9.08
C ALA A 15 -11.02 -27.86 -8.65
N TYR A 16 -10.79 -28.10 -7.36
CA TYR A 16 -10.67 -29.45 -6.82
C TYR A 16 -11.97 -30.24 -6.93
N SER A 17 -13.14 -29.63 -6.64
CA SER A 17 -14.45 -30.30 -6.79
C SER A 17 -14.78 -30.62 -8.25
N ALA A 18 -14.38 -29.74 -9.19
CA ALA A 18 -14.52 -30.01 -10.63
C ALA A 18 -13.65 -31.20 -11.07
N VAL A 19 -12.38 -31.24 -10.62
CA VAL A 19 -11.46 -32.35 -10.91
C VAL A 19 -11.87 -33.65 -10.21
N ALA A 20 -12.38 -33.57 -8.98
CA ALA A 20 -12.89 -34.74 -8.25
C ALA A 20 -14.12 -35.34 -8.90
N SER A 21 -15.01 -34.50 -9.44
CA SER A 21 -16.19 -34.95 -10.22
C SER A 21 -15.78 -35.66 -11.53
N PHE A 22 -14.58 -35.36 -12.05
CA PHE A 22 -14.01 -36.06 -13.21
C PHE A 22 -13.38 -37.43 -12.87
N ARG A 23 -12.94 -37.65 -11.64
CA ARG A 23 -12.21 -38.86 -11.20
C ARG A 23 -13.12 -39.98 -10.70
N HIS A 24 -14.35 -39.68 -10.32
CA HIS A 24 -15.34 -40.69 -9.93
C HIS A 24 -16.46 -40.72 -10.96
N PRO A 25 -16.44 -41.60 -11.96
CA PRO A 25 -17.63 -41.90 -12.71
C PRO A 25 -18.60 -42.59 -11.74
N GLN A 26 -19.58 -41.81 -11.27
CA GLN A 26 -20.68 -42.39 -10.53
C GLN A 26 -21.40 -43.33 -11.49
N GLU A 27 -21.30 -44.64 -11.24
CA GLU A 27 -22.14 -45.63 -11.88
C GLU A 27 -23.60 -45.31 -11.50
N SER A 28 -24.22 -44.44 -12.31
CA SER A 28 -25.66 -44.20 -12.17
C SER A 28 -26.37 -45.48 -12.64
N SER A 29 -27.08 -46.10 -11.76
CA SER A 29 -27.99 -47.23 -12.02
C SER A 29 -29.18 -46.85 -12.92
N ALA A 30 -29.14 -45.70 -13.57
CA ALA A 30 -30.17 -45.25 -14.53
C ALA A 30 -30.01 -46.01 -15.84
N PRO A 31 -31.10 -46.56 -16.41
CA PRO A 31 -31.03 -47.32 -17.63
C PRO A 31 -30.53 -46.48 -18.80
N SER A 32 -29.66 -47.06 -19.64
CA SER A 32 -28.88 -46.43 -20.72
C SER A 32 -29.68 -45.70 -21.82
N TRP A 33 -30.98 -45.88 -21.86
CA TRP A 33 -31.90 -45.24 -22.81
C TRP A 33 -32.31 -43.81 -22.42
N PHE A 34 -32.01 -43.40 -21.18
CA PHE A 34 -32.45 -42.10 -20.68
C PHE A 34 -31.56 -40.94 -21.11
N PHE A 35 -30.30 -41.21 -21.49
CA PHE A 35 -29.36 -40.14 -21.96
C PHE A 35 -28.62 -40.62 -23.23
N PRO A 36 -28.96 -40.05 -24.40
CA PRO A 36 -28.17 -40.31 -25.59
C PRO A 36 -26.72 -39.88 -25.38
N ASN A 37 -25.75 -40.74 -25.79
CA ASN A 37 -24.31 -40.56 -25.56
C ASN A 37 -23.71 -39.22 -26.02
N GLY A 38 -24.44 -38.44 -26.83
CA GLY A 38 -24.05 -37.10 -27.27
C GLY A 38 -24.17 -36.00 -26.19
N THR A 39 -25.11 -36.16 -25.24
CA THR A 39 -25.35 -35.14 -24.21
C THR A 39 -24.29 -35.09 -23.12
N LYS A 40 -23.67 -36.21 -22.79
CA LYS A 40 -22.59 -36.23 -21.77
C LYS A 40 -21.35 -35.48 -22.24
N ARG A 41 -21.02 -35.56 -23.53
CA ARG A 41 -19.85 -34.91 -24.11
C ARG A 41 -20.02 -33.37 -24.21
N SER A 42 -21.23 -32.92 -24.55
CA SER A 42 -21.53 -31.49 -24.65
C SER A 42 -21.59 -30.82 -23.27
N VAL A 43 -22.12 -31.50 -22.23
CA VAL A 43 -22.13 -30.99 -20.85
C VAL A 43 -20.70 -30.89 -20.29
N GLN A 44 -19.84 -31.86 -20.57
CA GLN A 44 -18.43 -31.82 -20.14
C GLN A 44 -17.65 -30.72 -20.83
N MET A 45 -17.86 -30.48 -22.11
CA MET A 45 -17.24 -29.37 -22.83
C MET A 45 -17.73 -28.01 -22.33
N GLY A 46 -19.02 -27.86 -22.05
CA GLY A 46 -19.63 -26.67 -21.50
C GLY A 46 -19.07 -26.31 -20.11
N ALA A 47 -18.96 -27.31 -19.22
CA ALA A 47 -18.38 -27.12 -17.89
C ALA A 47 -16.90 -26.67 -17.95
N GLY A 48 -16.09 -27.25 -18.86
CA GLY A 48 -14.70 -26.86 -19.06
C GLY A 48 -14.55 -25.42 -19.55
N ILE A 49 -15.40 -24.97 -20.48
CA ILE A 49 -15.38 -23.60 -20.99
C ILE A 49 -15.78 -22.61 -19.89
N CYS A 50 -16.80 -22.91 -19.10
CA CYS A 50 -17.23 -22.05 -18.00
C CYS A 50 -16.16 -21.89 -16.92
N THR A 51 -15.49 -22.99 -16.54
CA THR A 51 -14.39 -22.92 -15.56
C THR A 51 -13.18 -22.14 -16.09
N PHE A 52 -12.82 -22.30 -17.35
CA PHE A 52 -11.74 -21.54 -17.96
C PHE A 52 -12.06 -20.06 -18.05
N ALA A 53 -13.28 -19.68 -18.46
CA ALA A 53 -13.73 -18.29 -18.51
C ALA A 53 -13.72 -17.63 -17.13
N LEU A 54 -14.12 -18.37 -16.09
CA LEU A 54 -14.12 -17.88 -14.70
C LEU A 54 -12.70 -17.66 -14.19
N LEU A 55 -11.76 -18.56 -14.45
CA LEU A 55 -10.35 -18.42 -14.10
C LEU A 55 -9.71 -17.25 -14.82
N LEU A 56 -10.02 -17.05 -16.09
CA LEU A 56 -9.54 -15.90 -16.87
C LEU A 56 -10.10 -14.58 -16.31
N GLY A 57 -11.38 -14.55 -15.97
CA GLY A 57 -12.00 -13.37 -15.33
C GLY A 57 -11.34 -13.01 -13.98
N VAL A 58 -11.07 -14.01 -13.14
CA VAL A 58 -10.36 -13.80 -11.85
C VAL A 58 -8.94 -13.32 -12.09
N ALA A 59 -8.21 -13.90 -13.05
CA ALA A 59 -6.84 -13.48 -13.36
C ALA A 59 -6.79 -12.03 -13.86
N VAL A 60 -7.72 -11.64 -14.75
CA VAL A 60 -7.85 -10.26 -15.22
C VAL A 60 -8.20 -9.31 -14.07
N TRP A 61 -9.15 -9.68 -13.22
CA TRP A 61 -9.52 -8.88 -12.06
C TRP A 61 -8.35 -8.66 -11.09
N LEU A 62 -7.60 -9.72 -10.78
CA LEU A 62 -6.41 -9.63 -9.93
C LEU A 62 -5.33 -8.73 -10.53
N THR A 63 -5.12 -8.76 -11.85
CA THR A 63 -4.15 -7.88 -12.50
C THR A 63 -4.57 -6.42 -12.52
N ILE A 64 -5.87 -6.15 -12.65
CA ILE A 64 -6.42 -4.79 -12.59
C ILE A 64 -6.29 -4.25 -11.16
N ASP A 65 -6.68 -5.03 -10.16
CA ASP A 65 -6.59 -4.63 -8.75
C ASP A 65 -5.14 -4.37 -8.33
N ALA A 66 -4.20 -5.23 -8.74
CA ALA A 66 -2.78 -5.02 -8.49
C ALA A 66 -2.24 -3.72 -9.09
N ARG A 67 -2.70 -3.32 -10.27
CA ARG A 67 -2.30 -2.06 -10.91
C ARG A 67 -2.85 -0.82 -10.19
N HIS A 68 -4.05 -0.89 -9.66
CA HIS A 68 -4.65 0.21 -8.86
C HIS A 68 -3.96 0.38 -7.50
N SER A 69 -3.21 -0.63 -7.04
CA SER A 69 -2.47 -0.57 -5.77
C SER A 69 -1.11 0.13 -5.89
N ILE A 70 -0.65 0.46 -7.10
CA ILE A 70 0.65 1.13 -7.33
C ILE A 70 0.43 2.63 -7.36
N ARG A 71 1.07 3.36 -6.45
CA ARG A 71 1.13 4.82 -6.45
C ARG A 71 2.47 5.33 -7.01
N ARG A 72 2.53 6.62 -7.28
CA ARG A 72 3.78 7.28 -7.60
C ARG A 72 4.71 7.30 -6.37
N ALA A 73 6.00 7.05 -6.57
CA ALA A 73 6.99 7.12 -5.51
C ALA A 73 7.17 8.55 -5.01
N SER A 74 7.56 8.68 -3.75
CA SER A 74 7.85 9.96 -3.10
C SER A 74 9.35 10.10 -2.90
N ARG A 75 9.90 11.24 -3.27
CA ARG A 75 11.29 11.64 -3.02
C ARG A 75 11.31 12.73 -1.96
N PHE A 76 11.81 12.41 -0.78
CA PHE A 76 11.94 13.35 0.33
C PHE A 76 13.34 13.97 0.34
N LEU A 77 13.41 15.29 0.19
CA LEU A 77 14.64 16.08 0.36
C LEU A 77 14.62 16.72 1.74
N ILE A 78 15.51 16.27 2.61
CA ILE A 78 15.62 16.67 4.01
C ILE A 78 16.89 17.51 4.17
N PRO A 79 16.87 18.65 4.86
CA PRO A 79 18.08 19.45 5.06
C PRO A 79 19.19 18.64 5.74
N GLU A 80 20.43 18.77 5.27
CA GLU A 80 21.60 18.11 5.87
C GLU A 80 21.69 18.41 7.37
N GLY A 81 21.90 17.37 8.17
CA GLY A 81 21.98 17.46 9.63
C GLY A 81 20.65 17.63 10.35
N TYR A 82 19.52 17.59 9.66
CA TYR A 82 18.22 17.62 10.30
C TYR A 82 18.00 16.36 11.16
N VAL A 83 17.56 16.55 12.39
CA VAL A 83 17.14 15.49 13.31
C VAL A 83 15.80 15.92 13.92
N GLY A 84 14.81 15.07 13.84
CA GLY A 84 13.47 15.33 14.39
C GLY A 84 12.34 14.74 13.56
N TRP A 85 11.12 15.10 13.96
CA TRP A 85 9.92 14.67 13.27
C TRP A 85 9.70 15.48 11.99
N VAL A 86 9.42 14.77 10.90
CA VAL A 86 8.94 15.34 9.64
C VAL A 86 7.47 15.04 9.52
N ARG A 87 6.67 16.08 9.26
CA ARG A 87 5.23 15.97 9.03
C ARG A 87 4.85 16.63 7.72
N VAL A 88 4.16 15.88 6.87
CA VAL A 88 3.59 16.35 5.61
C VAL A 88 2.07 16.39 5.75
N GLU A 89 1.48 17.57 5.58
CA GLU A 89 0.02 17.79 5.60
C GLU A 89 -0.49 17.94 4.18
N PHE A 90 -1.47 17.11 3.80
CA PHE A 90 -2.08 17.09 2.47
C PHE A 90 -3.39 17.88 2.43
N GLN A 91 -3.81 18.27 1.23
CA GLN A 91 -5.06 18.98 0.97
C GLN A 91 -5.21 20.28 1.78
N VAL A 92 -4.09 20.96 2.04
CA VAL A 92 -4.08 22.24 2.73
C VAL A 92 -4.42 23.35 1.74
N SER A 93 -5.53 24.04 1.96
CA SER A 93 -5.96 25.15 1.11
C SER A 93 -4.90 26.27 1.06
N GLY A 94 -4.58 26.73 -0.15
CA GLY A 94 -3.57 27.78 -0.37
C GLY A 94 -2.12 27.32 -0.30
N ALA A 95 -1.85 26.07 0.04
CA ALA A 95 -0.50 25.51 -0.04
C ALA A 95 -0.11 25.16 -1.49
N PRO A 96 1.19 25.11 -1.84
CA PRO A 96 1.64 24.73 -3.17
C PRO A 96 1.33 23.26 -3.48
N VAL A 97 1.16 22.96 -4.77
CA VAL A 97 1.07 21.59 -5.29
C VAL A 97 2.46 20.94 -5.23
N LEU A 98 2.54 19.65 -4.96
CA LEU A 98 3.79 18.91 -5.01
C LEU A 98 4.35 18.87 -6.43
N PRO A 99 5.61 19.26 -6.64
CA PRO A 99 6.29 19.07 -7.91
C PRO A 99 6.44 17.58 -8.24
N VAL A 100 6.50 17.27 -9.52
CA VAL A 100 6.78 15.92 -10.02
C VAL A 100 8.07 15.99 -10.83
N GLU A 101 9.08 15.27 -10.40
CA GLU A 101 10.37 15.18 -11.07
C GLU A 101 10.79 13.71 -11.26
N GLY A 102 11.21 13.36 -12.47
CA GLY A 102 11.62 11.99 -12.78
C GLY A 102 10.53 10.93 -12.55
N GLY A 103 9.25 11.33 -12.56
CA GLY A 103 8.13 10.43 -12.27
C GLY A 103 7.84 10.24 -10.78
N GLU A 104 8.51 10.95 -9.88
CA GLU A 104 8.32 10.92 -8.43
C GLU A 104 7.76 12.24 -7.92
N TYR A 105 6.98 12.21 -6.84
CA TYR A 105 6.62 13.44 -6.11
C TYR A 105 7.80 13.94 -5.32
N LEU A 106 8.10 15.23 -5.43
CA LEU A 106 9.18 15.88 -4.70
C LEU A 106 8.65 16.55 -3.43
N PHE A 107 9.18 16.12 -2.29
CA PHE A 107 8.85 16.65 -0.96
C PHE A 107 10.07 17.38 -0.41
N GLU A 108 10.13 18.70 -0.57
CA GLU A 108 11.19 19.54 0.01
C GLU A 108 10.83 19.88 1.45
N VAL A 109 11.44 19.16 2.40
CA VAL A 109 11.21 19.36 3.83
C VAL A 109 11.95 20.60 4.30
N SER A 110 11.23 21.49 4.97
CA SER A 110 11.84 22.68 5.59
C SER A 110 12.62 22.32 6.86
N ARG A 111 13.43 23.23 7.36
CA ARG A 111 14.14 23.06 8.64
C ARG A 111 13.20 22.94 9.86
N SER A 112 11.94 23.31 9.73
CA SER A 112 10.94 23.10 10.79
C SER A 112 10.40 21.65 10.82
N GLY A 113 10.71 20.82 9.83
CA GLY A 113 10.13 19.48 9.67
C GLY A 113 8.70 19.45 9.16
N LEU A 114 8.08 20.61 8.92
CA LEU A 114 6.70 20.69 8.43
C LEU A 114 6.69 21.04 6.95
N LEU A 115 5.96 20.22 6.17
CA LEU A 115 5.61 20.49 4.78
C LEU A 115 4.09 20.52 4.63
N ARG A 116 3.57 21.52 3.93
CA ARG A 116 2.15 21.61 3.59
C ARG A 116 1.97 21.62 2.09
N THR A 117 0.98 20.87 1.61
CA THR A 117 0.65 20.82 0.19
C THR A 117 -0.85 20.78 -0.05
N SER A 118 -1.29 21.39 -1.16
CA SER A 118 -2.67 21.25 -1.63
C SER A 118 -2.92 19.93 -2.37
N SER A 119 -1.86 19.18 -2.71
CA SER A 119 -1.98 17.86 -3.35
C SER A 119 -2.72 16.88 -2.44
N ALA A 120 -3.47 15.96 -3.07
CA ALA A 120 -4.06 14.84 -2.36
C ALA A 120 -3.00 13.79 -2.03
N GLU A 121 -3.18 13.08 -0.90
CA GLU A 121 -2.39 11.90 -0.61
C GLU A 121 -2.77 10.77 -1.57
N GLU A 122 -1.78 10.15 -2.21
CA GLU A 122 -1.97 8.94 -3.01
C GLU A 122 -1.74 7.70 -2.15
N PHE A 123 -2.68 6.76 -2.19
CA PHE A 123 -2.57 5.48 -1.50
C PHE A 123 -2.05 4.41 -2.46
N GLY A 124 -1.30 3.47 -1.92
CA GLY A 124 -0.78 2.34 -2.68
C GLY A 124 0.68 2.02 -2.37
N TRP A 125 1.21 1.06 -3.11
CA TRP A 125 2.58 0.60 -2.97
C TRP A 125 3.52 1.43 -3.85
N ALA A 126 4.56 1.99 -3.24
CA ALA A 126 5.68 2.58 -3.94
C ALA A 126 6.92 2.47 -3.05
N LYS A 127 8.09 2.48 -3.66
CA LYS A 127 9.35 2.59 -2.94
C LYS A 127 9.68 4.07 -2.80
N ASP A 128 9.52 4.62 -1.60
CA ASP A 128 9.87 6.01 -1.33
C ASP A 128 11.37 6.15 -1.13
N HIS A 129 11.90 7.32 -1.47
CA HIS A 129 13.31 7.63 -1.38
C HIS A 129 13.53 8.84 -0.48
N PHE A 130 14.53 8.75 0.39
CA PHE A 130 14.87 9.79 1.36
C PHE A 130 16.32 10.23 1.15
N PHE A 131 16.53 11.55 1.12
CA PHE A 131 17.85 12.14 0.90
C PHE A 131 18.08 13.30 1.86
N TYR A 132 19.28 13.39 2.43
CA TYR A 132 19.78 14.68 2.88
C TYR A 132 20.21 15.49 1.68
N TYR A 133 19.88 16.78 1.67
CA TYR A 133 20.36 17.72 0.67
C TYR A 133 21.13 18.87 1.29
N SER A 134 22.16 19.33 0.59
CA SER A 134 22.99 20.49 0.92
C SER A 134 23.52 21.12 -0.37
N GLU A 135 24.23 22.24 -0.25
CA GLU A 135 24.92 22.86 -1.39
C GLU A 135 25.96 21.93 -2.05
N LYS A 136 26.44 20.91 -1.33
CA LYS A 136 27.41 19.92 -1.81
C LYS A 136 26.76 18.74 -2.55
N GLY A 137 25.43 18.67 -2.60
CA GLY A 137 24.67 17.61 -3.24
C GLY A 137 23.72 16.85 -2.30
N THR A 138 23.34 15.65 -2.72
CA THR A 138 22.39 14.80 -2.00
C THR A 138 23.05 13.53 -1.48
N ARG A 139 22.63 13.08 -0.29
CA ARG A 139 23.06 11.82 0.34
C ARG A 139 21.83 10.97 0.68
N THR A 140 21.79 9.75 0.17
CA THR A 140 20.68 8.81 0.41
C THR A 140 20.58 8.44 1.89
N LEU A 141 19.35 8.44 2.41
CA LEU A 141 18.99 7.92 3.73
C LEU A 141 18.24 6.59 3.55
N GLN A 142 18.56 5.64 4.39
CA GLN A 142 17.85 4.37 4.39
C GLN A 142 16.69 4.42 5.38
N GLU A 143 15.53 3.92 4.94
CA GLU A 143 14.40 3.63 5.79
C GLU A 143 14.73 2.37 6.61
N THR A 144 14.47 2.39 7.92
CA THR A 144 14.91 1.32 8.80
C THR A 144 13.76 0.48 9.32
N GLY A 145 14.04 -0.85 9.35
CA GLY A 145 13.39 -1.74 10.29
C GLY A 145 14.21 -1.88 11.59
N PRO A 146 13.67 -2.50 12.65
CA PRO A 146 14.37 -2.74 13.90
C PRO A 146 15.71 -3.45 13.68
N GLY A 147 16.80 -2.85 14.15
CA GLY A 147 18.14 -3.42 14.07
C GLY A 147 18.89 -3.27 12.74
N ALA A 148 18.30 -2.65 11.73
CA ALA A 148 18.89 -2.55 10.39
C ALA A 148 19.80 -1.31 10.17
N GLY A 149 19.86 -0.40 11.14
CA GLY A 149 20.68 0.82 11.11
C GLY A 149 20.33 1.76 9.95
N GLY A 150 19.66 2.79 10.06
CA GLY A 150 19.32 3.82 9.10
C GLY A 150 18.87 5.05 9.85
N LEU A 151 18.30 6.03 9.17
CA LEU A 151 17.96 7.30 9.77
C LEU A 151 16.47 7.66 9.67
N ILE A 152 15.64 6.85 9.03
CA ILE A 152 14.18 7.10 8.88
C ILE A 152 13.42 6.08 9.72
N TRP A 153 12.60 6.55 10.66
CA TRP A 153 11.92 5.73 11.65
C TRP A 153 10.44 6.06 11.74
N GLY A 154 9.62 5.04 12.05
CA GLY A 154 8.25 5.20 12.48
C GLY A 154 7.35 5.91 11.48
N LYS A 155 7.51 5.65 10.18
CA LYS A 155 6.66 6.25 9.15
C LYS A 155 5.22 5.79 9.32
N ILE A 156 4.31 6.74 9.50
CA ILE A 156 2.88 6.52 9.65
C ILE A 156 2.10 7.45 8.73
N ASN A 157 0.95 6.97 8.29
CA ASN A 157 -0.07 7.78 7.63
C ASN A 157 -1.23 7.93 8.62
N GLY A 158 -1.74 9.15 8.76
CA GLY A 158 -2.79 9.45 9.70
C GLY A 158 -3.82 10.43 9.14
N GLU A 159 -4.91 10.54 9.86
CA GLU A 159 -5.96 11.52 9.61
C GLU A 159 -6.27 12.25 10.91
N GLU A 160 -6.29 13.56 10.86
CA GLU A 160 -6.61 14.42 12.01
C GLU A 160 -7.84 15.27 11.70
N SER A 161 -8.78 15.30 12.64
CA SER A 161 -9.98 16.12 12.54
C SER A 161 -9.72 17.48 13.17
N GLY A 162 -9.78 18.54 12.37
CA GLY A 162 -9.61 19.91 12.81
C GLY A 162 -10.84 20.77 12.52
N SER A 163 -10.78 22.05 12.88
CA SER A 163 -11.86 23.03 12.63
C SER A 163 -12.19 23.24 11.15
N GLN A 164 -11.27 22.89 10.26
CA GLN A 164 -11.41 23.01 8.80
C GLN A 164 -11.70 21.65 8.11
N GLY A 165 -12.09 20.63 8.87
CA GLY A 165 -12.36 19.28 8.38
C GLY A 165 -11.23 18.30 8.67
N LYS A 166 -11.30 17.14 8.02
CA LYS A 166 -10.33 16.08 8.16
C LYS A 166 -9.11 16.36 7.29
N ARG A 167 -7.92 16.28 7.88
CA ARG A 167 -6.62 16.44 7.19
C ARG A 167 -5.85 15.16 7.25
N LYS A 168 -5.32 14.75 6.13
CA LYS A 168 -4.42 13.61 6.02
C LYS A 168 -2.98 14.06 6.18
N TYR A 169 -2.18 13.23 6.83
CA TYR A 169 -0.76 13.51 7.00
C TYR A 169 0.08 12.24 6.93
N VAL A 170 1.33 12.43 6.54
CA VAL A 170 2.41 11.45 6.68
C VAL A 170 3.40 11.99 7.67
N GLU A 171 3.82 11.16 8.61
CA GLU A 171 4.78 11.53 9.64
C GLU A 171 5.86 10.46 9.79
N PHE A 172 7.11 10.89 9.98
CA PHE A 172 8.24 10.01 10.27
C PHE A 172 9.33 10.78 11.02
N PHE A 173 10.19 10.04 11.70
CA PHE A 173 11.33 10.63 12.41
C PHE A 173 12.62 10.45 11.60
N VAL A 174 13.45 11.49 11.61
CA VAL A 174 14.78 11.49 11.02
C VAL A 174 15.82 11.57 12.13
N GLY A 175 16.73 10.60 12.20
CA GLY A 175 17.77 10.53 13.21
C GLY A 175 18.23 9.11 13.52
N THR A 176 19.08 8.95 14.53
CA THR A 176 19.53 7.65 15.00
C THR A 176 18.43 6.92 15.77
N GLU A 177 18.55 5.60 15.92
CA GLU A 177 17.61 4.81 16.73
C GLU A 177 17.50 5.31 18.18
N GLN A 178 18.62 5.70 18.78
CA GLN A 178 18.63 6.24 20.13
C GLN A 178 17.83 7.53 20.24
N GLN A 179 18.02 8.46 19.29
CA GLN A 179 17.26 9.70 19.22
C GLN A 179 15.77 9.45 19.01
N PHE A 180 15.42 8.50 18.13
CA PHE A 180 14.03 8.12 17.91
C PHE A 180 13.38 7.59 19.19
N ARG A 181 14.02 6.66 19.90
CA ARG A 181 13.49 6.09 21.15
C ARG A 181 13.25 7.16 22.22
N GLN A 182 14.15 8.14 22.35
CA GLN A 182 13.97 9.26 23.28
C GLN A 182 12.76 10.11 22.90
N GLN A 183 12.62 10.43 21.63
CA GLN A 183 11.55 11.30 21.11
C GLN A 183 10.17 10.63 21.09
N VAL A 184 10.08 9.32 20.92
CA VAL A 184 8.79 8.60 20.95
C VAL A 184 8.10 8.75 22.29
N THR A 185 8.84 8.66 23.39
CA THR A 185 8.29 8.82 24.74
C THR A 185 7.72 10.23 24.95
N GLU A 186 8.44 11.25 24.50
CA GLU A 186 7.98 12.65 24.58
C GLU A 186 6.78 12.91 23.65
N HIS A 187 6.82 12.37 22.44
CA HIS A 187 5.76 12.56 21.44
C HIS A 187 4.43 11.92 21.85
N GLN A 188 4.47 10.74 22.46
CA GLN A 188 3.30 10.06 23.00
C GLN A 188 2.73 10.76 24.23
N THR A 189 3.56 11.41 25.03
CA THR A 189 3.11 12.15 26.22
C THR A 189 2.42 13.47 25.86
N VAL A 190 2.80 14.09 24.75
CA VAL A 190 2.19 15.35 24.24
C VAL A 190 0.98 15.07 23.33
N GLY A 191 0.77 13.81 22.97
CA GLY A 191 -0.25 13.39 22.00
C GLY A 191 -1.67 13.54 22.54
N SER A 192 -2.31 14.41 21.95
CA SER A 192 -3.70 14.68 21.54
C SER A 192 -4.03 16.17 21.73
N GLY A 193 -3.55 17.03 20.83
CA GLY A 193 -4.10 18.37 20.65
C GLY A 193 -3.24 19.56 21.00
N ALA A 194 -2.00 19.41 21.47
CA ALA A 194 -1.11 20.56 21.67
C ALA A 194 -0.26 20.85 20.41
N PRO A 195 -0.09 22.11 20.01
CA PRO A 195 0.82 22.46 18.92
C PRO A 195 2.26 22.08 19.31
N ARG A 196 2.95 21.42 18.37
CA ARG A 196 4.35 21.01 18.53
C ARG A 196 5.24 22.25 18.74
N PRO A 197 6.10 22.29 19.78
CA PRO A 197 7.05 23.37 19.93
C PRO A 197 8.03 23.35 18.75
N PRO A 198 8.49 24.52 18.25
CA PRO A 198 9.47 24.59 17.18
C PRO A 198 10.76 23.90 17.61
N ALA A 199 11.33 23.10 16.73
CA ALA A 199 12.65 22.51 16.92
C ALA A 199 13.68 23.61 17.11
N LYS A 200 14.47 23.54 18.19
CA LYS A 200 15.56 24.50 18.48
C LYS A 200 16.74 24.29 17.55
#